data_2f632d1d474c610faded99f11ea7faee
#
_entry.id   2f632d1d474c610faded99f11ea7faee
#
_cell.length_a   1.000
_cell.length_b   1.000
_cell.length_c   1.000
_cell.angle_alpha   90.00
_cell.angle_beta   90.00
_cell.angle_gamma   90.00
#
_symmetry.space_group_name_H-M   'P 1'
#
loop_
_entity.id
_entity.type
_entity.pdbx_description
1 polymer ?
#
loop_
_entity_poly.entity_id
_entity_poly.type
_entity_poly.pdbx_seq_one_letter_code
_entity_poly.pdbx_strand_id
1 'polypeptide(L)'
;MREGGRLELTDAEYVALIKDVAAIYSPDYIDFEYFTRKAVFDQMLEFSNLVLSYHNFEETPENLMALLSEMANLTPRVVKVAVMPKHEQDVIDLMNFTRGFKAYNPEQEFVTMSMGKLGRLSRFAGDLVGSSWTFASLDNASAPGQVGLADMRRIREVLDAD
;
A
#
# COMPACT_ATOMS: atom_id res chain seq x y z
N MET A 1 -5.06 12.57 -10.51
CA MET A 1 -3.85 12.57 -9.65
C MET A 1 -3.02 11.38 -10.08
N ARG A 2 -1.71 11.53 -10.34
CA ARG A 2 -0.86 10.40 -10.75
C ARG A 2 -0.32 9.73 -9.50
N GLU A 3 -0.60 8.46 -9.32
CA GLU A 3 -0.14 7.67 -8.17
C GLU A 3 1.32 7.19 -8.32
N GLY A 4 2.23 8.06 -8.81
CA GLY A 4 3.68 7.82 -8.85
C GLY A 4 4.23 7.23 -10.15
N GLY A 5 3.40 6.70 -11.05
CA GLY A 5 3.82 6.18 -12.35
C GLY A 5 4.14 7.28 -13.36
N ARG A 6 5.06 7.01 -14.28
CA ARG A 6 5.42 7.91 -15.41
C ARG A 6 4.77 7.54 -16.72
N LEU A 7 4.19 6.35 -16.80
CA LEU A 7 3.56 5.82 -18.00
C LEU A 7 2.10 6.31 -18.07
N GLU A 8 1.73 6.92 -19.17
CA GLU A 8 0.36 7.34 -19.44
C GLU A 8 -0.32 6.28 -20.32
N LEU A 9 -1.25 5.55 -19.73
CA LEU A 9 -2.03 4.52 -20.39
C LEU A 9 -3.51 4.83 -20.27
N THR A 10 -4.26 4.55 -21.31
CA THR A 10 -5.71 4.41 -21.22
C THR A 10 -6.05 3.20 -20.34
N ASP A 11 -7.28 3.12 -19.85
CA ASP A 11 -7.72 1.98 -19.04
C ASP A 11 -7.59 0.65 -19.80
N ALA A 12 -7.91 0.65 -21.09
CA ALA A 12 -7.77 -0.55 -21.94
C ALA A 12 -6.31 -1.01 -22.10
N GLU A 13 -5.39 -0.07 -22.33
CA GLU A 13 -3.95 -0.37 -22.44
C GLU A 13 -3.38 -0.85 -21.10
N TYR A 14 -3.83 -0.26 -19.98
CA TYR A 14 -3.42 -0.68 -18.63
C TYR A 14 -3.86 -2.12 -18.36
N VAL A 15 -5.12 -2.45 -18.60
CA VAL A 15 -5.65 -3.81 -18.43
C VAL A 15 -4.91 -4.82 -19.30
N ALA A 16 -4.69 -4.48 -20.58
CA ALA A 16 -3.94 -5.34 -21.51
C ALA A 16 -2.52 -5.60 -20.99
N LEU A 17 -1.81 -4.56 -20.56
CA LEU A 17 -0.46 -4.68 -20.00
C LEU A 17 -0.43 -5.59 -18.78
N ILE A 18 -1.36 -5.43 -17.84
CA ILE A 18 -1.42 -6.27 -16.64
C ILE A 18 -1.65 -7.74 -17.01
N LYS A 19 -2.58 -8.00 -17.94
CA LYS A 19 -2.86 -9.37 -18.40
C LYS A 19 -1.66 -10.00 -19.10
N ASP A 20 -0.98 -9.27 -19.96
CA ASP A 20 0.23 -9.73 -20.64
C ASP A 20 1.36 -10.04 -19.64
N VAL A 21 1.61 -9.14 -18.68
CA VAL A 21 2.62 -9.34 -17.64
C VAL A 21 2.27 -10.56 -16.76
N ALA A 22 1.02 -10.69 -16.37
CA ALA A 22 0.56 -11.82 -15.57
C ALA A 22 0.72 -13.15 -16.31
N ALA A 23 0.39 -13.19 -17.59
CA ALA A 23 0.52 -14.39 -18.43
C ALA A 23 1.98 -14.81 -18.67
N ILE A 24 2.88 -13.83 -18.84
CA ILE A 24 4.30 -14.10 -19.14
C ILE A 24 5.10 -14.45 -17.88
N TYR A 25 4.89 -13.71 -16.77
CA TYR A 25 5.77 -13.74 -15.60
C TYR A 25 5.16 -14.40 -14.37
N SER A 26 3.84 -14.62 -14.34
CA SER A 26 3.12 -15.19 -13.19
C SER A 26 3.55 -14.56 -11.85
N PRO A 27 3.44 -13.24 -11.68
CA PRO A 27 3.92 -12.56 -10.46
C PRO A 27 3.13 -13.00 -9.23
N ASP A 28 3.78 -13.01 -8.05
CA ASP A 28 3.12 -13.31 -6.77
C ASP A 28 2.07 -12.27 -6.38
N TYR A 29 2.25 -11.02 -6.80
CA TYR A 29 1.34 -9.91 -6.53
C TYR A 29 1.18 -9.01 -7.76
N ILE A 30 -0.05 -8.53 -7.97
CA ILE A 30 -0.40 -7.57 -9.03
C ILE A 30 -0.97 -6.33 -8.35
N ASP A 31 -0.24 -5.22 -8.40
CA ASP A 31 -0.69 -3.94 -7.82
C ASP A 31 -1.66 -3.24 -8.78
N PHE A 32 -2.85 -2.92 -8.27
CA PHE A 32 -3.92 -2.25 -8.99
C PHE A 32 -4.38 -1.00 -8.25
N GLU A 33 -4.19 0.16 -8.85
CA GLU A 33 -4.58 1.47 -8.31
C GLU A 33 -6.10 1.64 -8.37
N TYR A 34 -6.79 1.14 -7.33
CA TYR A 34 -8.24 0.92 -7.35
C TYR A 34 -9.05 2.18 -7.65
N PHE A 35 -8.84 3.27 -6.93
CA PHE A 35 -9.67 4.47 -7.11
C PHE A 35 -9.39 5.21 -8.41
N THR A 36 -8.17 5.12 -8.92
CA THR A 36 -7.79 5.72 -10.21
C THR A 36 -8.35 4.94 -11.39
N ARG A 37 -8.50 3.61 -11.24
CA ARG A 37 -8.88 2.65 -12.30
C ARG A 37 -10.18 1.89 -11.99
N LYS A 38 -11.02 2.41 -11.09
CA LYS A 38 -12.24 1.75 -10.62
C LYS A 38 -13.17 1.30 -11.75
N ALA A 39 -13.23 2.06 -12.84
CA ALA A 39 -14.09 1.77 -14.01
C ALA A 39 -13.76 0.42 -14.71
N VAL A 40 -12.53 -0.08 -14.54
CA VAL A 40 -12.09 -1.33 -15.18
C VAL A 40 -11.75 -2.43 -14.16
N PHE A 41 -12.09 -2.23 -12.89
CA PHE A 41 -11.81 -3.19 -11.82
C PHE A 41 -12.41 -4.57 -12.07
N ASP A 42 -13.61 -4.66 -12.66
CA ASP A 42 -14.25 -5.94 -12.97
C ASP A 42 -13.39 -6.84 -13.87
N GLN A 43 -12.53 -6.24 -14.70
CA GLN A 43 -11.62 -6.97 -15.58
C GLN A 43 -10.39 -7.53 -14.83
N MET A 44 -10.21 -7.15 -13.57
CA MET A 44 -9.14 -7.65 -12.69
C MET A 44 -9.59 -8.78 -11.77
N LEU A 45 -10.88 -9.08 -11.70
CA LEU A 45 -11.44 -10.11 -10.80
C LEU A 45 -10.97 -11.53 -11.11
N GLU A 46 -10.37 -11.76 -12.28
CA GLU A 46 -9.74 -13.04 -12.62
C GLU A 46 -8.45 -13.32 -11.83
N PHE A 47 -7.82 -12.27 -11.24
CA PHE A 47 -6.57 -12.40 -10.51
C PHE A 47 -6.82 -12.54 -9.01
N SER A 48 -6.45 -13.69 -8.44
CA SER A 48 -6.56 -13.95 -6.99
C SER A 48 -5.46 -13.31 -6.15
N ASN A 49 -4.42 -12.75 -6.81
CA ASN A 49 -3.23 -12.16 -6.20
C ASN A 49 -3.18 -10.62 -6.28
N LEU A 50 -4.36 -9.98 -6.37
CA LEU A 50 -4.47 -8.53 -6.44
C LEU A 50 -4.05 -7.85 -5.13
N VAL A 51 -3.24 -6.81 -5.28
CA VAL A 51 -3.01 -5.77 -4.29
C VAL A 51 -3.86 -4.56 -4.71
N LEU A 52 -4.95 -4.29 -4.03
CA LEU A 52 -5.70 -3.05 -4.24
C LEU A 52 -4.99 -1.92 -3.53
N SER A 53 -4.49 -0.96 -4.29
CA SER A 53 -3.71 0.15 -3.77
C SER A 53 -4.44 1.49 -3.85
N TYR A 54 -4.13 2.34 -2.87
CA TYR A 54 -4.48 3.74 -2.83
C TYR A 54 -3.26 4.56 -2.40
N HIS A 55 -2.93 5.57 -3.17
CA HIS A 55 -1.86 6.51 -2.85
C HIS A 55 -2.39 7.94 -2.81
N ASN A 56 -2.05 8.68 -1.75
CA ASN A 56 -2.27 10.12 -1.69
C ASN A 56 -0.98 10.83 -1.26
N PHE A 57 -0.35 11.52 -2.20
CA PHE A 57 0.92 12.22 -1.99
C PHE A 57 0.76 13.62 -1.38
N GLU A 58 -0.47 14.07 -1.15
CA GLU A 58 -0.76 15.41 -0.66
C GLU A 58 -1.17 15.41 0.82
N GLU A 59 -1.97 14.40 1.23
CA GLU A 59 -2.51 14.36 2.59
C GLU A 59 -2.95 12.94 3.02
N THR A 60 -3.24 12.80 4.30
CA THR A 60 -4.06 11.71 4.86
C THR A 60 -5.51 12.16 4.79
N PRO A 61 -6.36 11.57 3.94
CA PRO A 61 -7.73 12.05 3.76
C PRO A 61 -8.60 11.75 4.98
N GLU A 62 -9.51 12.67 5.32
CA GLU A 62 -10.44 12.53 6.45
C GLU A 62 -11.32 11.27 6.33
N ASN A 63 -11.67 10.86 5.13
CA ASN A 63 -12.47 9.67 4.84
C ASN A 63 -11.63 8.38 4.67
N LEU A 64 -10.39 8.35 5.14
CA LEU A 64 -9.46 7.20 4.98
C LEU A 64 -10.08 5.88 5.43
N MET A 65 -10.83 5.89 6.55
CA MET A 65 -11.51 4.69 7.04
C MET A 65 -12.52 4.15 6.03
N ALA A 66 -13.27 5.02 5.35
CA ALA A 66 -14.24 4.60 4.33
C ALA A 66 -13.54 4.03 3.09
N LEU A 67 -12.41 4.63 2.65
CA LEU A 67 -11.60 4.13 1.55
C LEU A 67 -11.04 2.73 1.84
N LEU A 68 -10.48 2.53 3.05
CA LEU A 68 -10.00 1.22 3.51
C LEU A 68 -11.14 0.18 3.54
N SER A 69 -12.31 0.56 4.09
CA SER A 69 -13.48 -0.32 4.15
C SER A 69 -13.94 -0.74 2.76
N GLU A 70 -13.99 0.20 1.81
CA GLU A 70 -14.39 -0.10 0.44
C GLU A 70 -13.48 -1.13 -0.20
N MET A 71 -12.15 -0.94 -0.10
CA MET A 71 -11.18 -1.90 -0.65
C MET A 71 -11.22 -3.26 0.09
N ALA A 72 -11.33 -3.27 1.41
CA ALA A 72 -11.36 -4.50 2.19
C ALA A 72 -12.61 -5.35 1.90
N ASN A 73 -13.76 -4.71 1.67
CA ASN A 73 -15.01 -5.40 1.32
C ASN A 73 -14.95 -6.13 -0.05
N LEU A 74 -13.99 -5.77 -0.91
CA LEU A 74 -13.74 -6.46 -2.18
C LEU A 74 -12.87 -7.71 -2.00
N THR A 75 -12.39 -7.97 -0.79
CA THR A 75 -11.59 -9.16 -0.43
C THR A 75 -10.40 -9.44 -1.35
N PRO A 76 -9.57 -8.43 -1.69
CA PRO A 76 -8.36 -8.65 -2.47
C PRO A 76 -7.34 -9.45 -1.67
N ARG A 77 -6.27 -9.93 -2.31
CA ARG A 77 -5.15 -10.53 -1.57
C ARG A 77 -4.56 -9.55 -0.56
N VAL A 78 -4.36 -8.30 -0.96
CA VAL A 78 -3.78 -7.24 -0.11
C VAL A 78 -4.54 -5.94 -0.28
N VAL A 79 -4.84 -5.26 0.83
CA VAL A 79 -5.27 -3.86 0.85
C VAL A 79 -4.06 -2.99 1.17
N LYS A 80 -3.65 -2.15 0.22
CA LYS A 80 -2.46 -1.29 0.34
C LYS A 80 -2.83 0.19 0.36
N VAL A 81 -2.32 0.92 1.36
CA VAL A 81 -2.53 2.37 1.48
C VAL A 81 -1.22 3.08 1.79
N ALA A 82 -0.91 4.11 1.02
CA ALA A 82 0.19 5.01 1.26
C ALA A 82 -0.29 6.46 1.21
N VAL A 83 -0.23 7.18 2.33
CA VAL A 83 -0.75 8.55 2.45
C VAL A 83 0.29 9.50 3.03
N MET A 84 0.17 10.79 2.72
CA MET A 84 1.09 11.82 3.20
C MET A 84 0.53 12.45 4.49
N PRO A 85 1.19 12.26 5.64
CA PRO A 85 0.76 12.90 6.88
C PRO A 85 1.12 14.39 6.88
N LYS A 86 0.22 15.23 7.33
CA LYS A 86 0.46 16.66 7.63
C LYS A 86 0.80 16.86 9.10
N HIS A 87 0.30 15.97 9.96
CA HIS A 87 0.45 16.03 11.42
C HIS A 87 0.82 14.65 11.97
N GLU A 88 1.38 14.60 13.16
CA GLU A 88 1.71 13.36 13.86
C GLU A 88 0.47 12.49 14.09
N GLN A 89 -0.69 13.14 14.32
CA GLN A 89 -1.95 12.45 14.52
C GLN A 89 -2.35 11.62 13.29
N ASP A 90 -2.07 12.09 12.08
CA ASP A 90 -2.35 11.36 10.83
C ASP A 90 -1.65 9.99 10.81
N VAL A 91 -0.42 9.94 11.33
CA VAL A 91 0.36 8.68 11.42
C VAL A 91 -0.26 7.74 12.43
N ILE A 92 -0.63 8.27 13.60
CA ILE A 92 -1.26 7.50 14.69
C ILE A 92 -2.62 6.96 14.23
N ASP A 93 -3.42 7.79 13.56
CA ASP A 93 -4.73 7.40 13.05
C ASP A 93 -4.62 6.29 12.00
N LEU A 94 -3.70 6.40 11.03
CA LEU A 94 -3.46 5.35 10.05
C LEU A 94 -3.08 4.03 10.74
N MET A 95 -2.18 4.06 11.71
CA MET A 95 -1.77 2.87 12.46
C MET A 95 -2.93 2.27 13.26
N ASN A 96 -3.75 3.10 13.90
CA ASN A 96 -4.94 2.65 14.64
C ASN A 96 -5.98 2.03 13.71
N PHE A 97 -6.23 2.63 12.53
CA PHE A 97 -7.13 2.07 11.53
C PHE A 97 -6.62 0.72 11.04
N THR A 98 -5.33 0.61 10.72
CA THR A 98 -4.70 -0.66 10.31
C THR A 98 -4.95 -1.75 11.34
N ARG A 99 -4.67 -1.46 12.63
CA ARG A 99 -4.90 -2.39 13.74
C ARG A 99 -6.37 -2.82 13.84
N GLY A 100 -7.30 -1.85 13.72
CA GLY A 100 -8.74 -2.12 13.76
C GLY A 100 -9.19 -3.03 12.62
N PHE A 101 -8.77 -2.73 11.38
CA PHE A 101 -9.10 -3.55 10.21
C PHE A 101 -8.50 -4.94 10.30
N LYS A 102 -7.24 -5.07 10.75
CA LYS A 102 -6.60 -6.38 10.92
C LYS A 102 -7.28 -7.22 12.00
N ALA A 103 -7.74 -6.61 13.08
CA ALA A 103 -8.49 -7.31 14.13
C ALA A 103 -9.86 -7.82 13.63
N TYR A 104 -10.52 -7.05 12.75
CA TYR A 104 -11.81 -7.42 12.16
C TYR A 104 -11.68 -8.46 11.03
N ASN A 105 -10.57 -8.42 10.28
CA ASN A 105 -10.29 -9.27 9.13
C ASN A 105 -8.91 -9.94 9.29
N PRO A 106 -8.76 -10.90 10.19
CA PRO A 106 -7.45 -11.47 10.54
C PRO A 106 -6.75 -12.18 9.36
N GLU A 107 -7.51 -12.71 8.41
CA GLU A 107 -6.96 -13.38 7.22
C GLU A 107 -6.58 -12.38 6.10
N GLN A 108 -7.13 -11.16 6.11
CA GLN A 108 -6.82 -10.14 5.11
C GLN A 108 -5.42 -9.56 5.34
N GLU A 109 -4.62 -9.50 4.30
CA GLU A 109 -3.36 -8.76 4.34
C GLU A 109 -3.60 -7.25 4.17
N PHE A 110 -2.99 -6.47 5.07
CA PHE A 110 -2.96 -5.01 4.99
C PHE A 110 -1.52 -4.53 4.85
N VAL A 111 -1.29 -3.54 4.01
CA VAL A 111 0.00 -2.86 3.84
C VAL A 111 -0.26 -1.37 3.90
N THR A 112 0.01 -0.77 5.03
CA THR A 112 -0.28 0.64 5.26
C THR A 112 0.97 1.40 5.65
N MET A 113 1.11 2.60 5.12
CA MET A 113 2.24 3.46 5.44
C MET A 113 1.91 4.93 5.31
N SER A 114 2.36 5.71 6.26
CA SER A 114 2.49 7.15 6.13
C SER A 114 3.81 7.49 5.43
N MET A 115 3.75 8.42 4.48
CA MET A 115 4.91 8.85 3.70
C MET A 115 5.68 9.98 4.38
N GLY A 116 6.76 10.43 3.74
CA GLY A 116 7.58 11.52 4.26
C GLY A 116 8.34 11.17 5.53
N LYS A 117 9.05 12.18 6.06
CA LYS A 117 9.86 12.01 7.27
C LYS A 117 9.00 11.69 8.50
N LEU A 118 7.86 12.36 8.61
CA LEU A 118 6.93 12.20 9.74
C LEU A 118 6.35 10.78 9.79
N GLY A 119 6.06 10.19 8.62
CA GLY A 119 5.46 8.87 8.50
C GLY A 119 6.41 7.68 8.70
N ARG A 120 7.71 7.89 8.91
CA ARG A 120 8.70 6.79 9.00
C ARG A 120 8.37 5.74 10.07
N LEU A 121 7.77 6.17 11.18
CA LEU A 121 7.38 5.25 12.26
C LEU A 121 6.48 4.13 11.75
N SER A 122 5.50 4.45 10.89
CA SER A 122 4.59 3.45 10.32
C SER A 122 5.29 2.42 9.43
N ARG A 123 6.48 2.75 8.88
CA ARG A 123 7.29 1.82 8.09
C ARG A 123 8.15 0.90 8.97
N PHE A 124 8.59 1.38 10.13
CA PHE A 124 9.45 0.61 11.04
C PHE A 124 8.64 -0.32 11.95
N ALA A 125 7.50 0.16 12.40
CA ALA A 125 6.66 -0.48 13.40
C ALA A 125 5.26 -0.87 12.86
N GLY A 126 5.11 -1.01 11.54
CA GLY A 126 3.83 -1.34 10.91
C GLY A 126 3.30 -2.71 11.30
N ASP A 127 4.18 -3.66 11.53
CA ASP A 127 3.86 -5.02 11.98
C ASP A 127 3.16 -5.05 13.36
N LEU A 128 3.49 -4.13 14.27
CA LEU A 128 2.78 -3.98 15.55
C LEU A 128 1.29 -3.74 15.40
N VAL A 129 0.88 -3.16 14.28
CA VAL A 129 -0.51 -2.84 13.96
C VAL A 129 -1.10 -3.75 12.89
N GLY A 130 -0.33 -4.76 12.43
CA GLY A 130 -0.79 -5.74 11.45
C GLY A 130 -0.60 -5.35 9.99
N SER A 131 0.29 -4.37 9.69
CA SER A 131 0.78 -4.15 8.33
C SER A 131 1.79 -5.23 7.97
N SER A 132 1.50 -6.03 6.93
CA SER A 132 2.20 -7.28 6.64
C SER A 132 3.64 -7.07 6.16
N TRP A 133 3.92 -5.97 5.46
CA TRP A 133 5.24 -5.65 4.92
C TRP A 133 5.39 -4.16 4.62
N THR A 134 6.62 -3.73 4.34
CA THR A 134 6.97 -2.35 4.01
C THR A 134 7.92 -2.29 2.82
N PHE A 135 8.23 -1.09 2.35
CA PHE A 135 9.14 -0.85 1.23
C PHE A 135 10.40 -0.13 1.69
N ALA A 136 11.55 -0.67 1.29
CA ALA A 136 12.85 -0.02 1.40
C ALA A 136 13.44 0.22 0.01
N SER A 137 14.35 1.19 -0.12
CA SER A 137 15.06 1.47 -1.36
C SER A 137 16.41 0.76 -1.40
N LEU A 138 16.81 0.27 -2.58
CA LEU A 138 18.20 -0.20 -2.79
C LEU A 138 19.12 0.99 -3.05
N ASP A 139 18.78 1.83 -4.01
CA ASP A 139 19.59 2.99 -4.41
C ASP A 139 18.81 4.30 -4.19
N ASN A 140 17.81 4.57 -5.04
CA ASN A 140 17.00 5.77 -4.98
C ASN A 140 15.61 5.46 -4.41
N ALA A 141 15.14 6.33 -3.51
CA ALA A 141 13.80 6.23 -2.97
C ALA A 141 12.76 6.43 -4.09
N SER A 142 11.81 5.51 -4.22
CA SER A 142 10.69 5.61 -5.17
C SER A 142 9.49 6.36 -4.60
N ALA A 143 9.47 6.58 -3.28
CA ALA A 143 8.42 7.32 -2.60
C ALA A 143 8.99 8.14 -1.41
N PRO A 144 8.35 9.26 -1.03
CA PRO A 144 8.79 10.06 0.11
C PRO A 144 8.90 9.24 1.40
N GLY A 145 9.98 9.45 2.14
CA GLY A 145 10.20 8.81 3.44
C GLY A 145 10.69 7.36 3.38
N GLN A 146 10.89 6.78 2.20
CA GLN A 146 11.58 5.49 2.09
C GLN A 146 12.97 5.57 2.70
N VAL A 147 13.37 4.46 3.32
CA VAL A 147 14.67 4.28 3.97
C VAL A 147 15.45 3.25 3.17
N GLY A 148 16.77 3.39 3.13
CA GLY A 148 17.64 2.41 2.49
C GLY A 148 17.48 1.02 3.11
N LEU A 149 17.60 -0.04 2.29
CA LEU A 149 17.41 -1.41 2.74
C LEU A 149 18.38 -1.78 3.90
N ALA A 150 19.63 -1.30 3.85
CA ALA A 150 20.60 -1.56 4.91
C ALA A 150 20.18 -0.94 6.26
N ASP A 151 19.69 0.31 6.23
CA ASP A 151 19.22 0.99 7.44
C ASP A 151 17.91 0.35 7.96
N MET A 152 17.00 -0.04 7.05
CA MET A 152 15.77 -0.75 7.43
C MET A 152 16.09 -2.06 8.16
N ARG A 153 17.02 -2.87 7.64
CA ARG A 153 17.46 -4.11 8.28
C ARG A 153 18.03 -3.85 9.67
N ARG A 154 18.90 -2.86 9.80
CA ARG A 154 19.52 -2.49 11.08
C ARG A 154 18.49 -2.04 12.12
N ILE A 155 17.49 -1.27 11.69
CA ILE A 155 16.39 -0.84 12.58
C ILE A 155 15.56 -2.04 13.02
N ARG A 156 15.23 -2.95 12.07
CA ARG A 156 14.48 -4.17 12.40
C ARG A 156 15.25 -5.07 13.36
N GLU A 157 16.54 -5.28 13.18
CA GLU A 157 17.38 -6.03 14.11
C GLU A 157 17.30 -5.50 15.54
N VAL A 158 17.21 -4.17 15.72
CA VAL A 158 17.06 -3.54 17.04
C VAL A 158 15.65 -3.70 17.60
N LEU A 159 14.62 -3.59 16.76
CA LEU A 159 13.21 -3.73 17.18
C LEU A 159 12.83 -5.18 17.48
N ASP A 160 13.45 -6.14 16.81
CA ASP A 160 13.19 -7.57 16.96
C ASP A 160 14.11 -8.24 18.02
N ALA A 161 15.06 -7.49 18.62
CA ALA A 161 15.92 -8.00 19.68
C ALA A 161 15.16 -8.11 21.00
N ASP A 162 15.25 -9.27 21.68
CA ASP A 162 14.73 -9.53 23.03
C ASP A 162 15.51 -8.77 24.11
#